data_f269c678127143c4dda9fa0d2eb7e547
#
_entry.id   f269c678127143c4dda9fa0d2eb7e547
#
_cell.length_a   1.000
_cell.length_b   1.000
_cell.length_c   1.000
_cell.angle_alpha   90.00
_cell.angle_beta   90.00
_cell.angle_gamma   90.00
#
_symmetry.space_group_name_H-M   'P 1'
#
loop_
_entity.id
_entity.type
_entity.pdbx_description
1 polymer ?
#
loop_
_entity_poly.entity_id
_entity_poly.type
_entity_poly.pdbx_seq_one_letter_code
_entity_poly.pdbx_strand_id
1 'polypeptide(L)'
;MAGNVYERELRKILSGEREFIEKMVKTFSEEERSLYLKITERPFLVLRAAGSFGIDIIAIRDDFSFPIEVKSSIYEVFRFTMSNGRAQEQIISHMEITSRAGIFPVYAYRLKRVKGDPWRLFAPPGMQVRGNMALIYRLLPKLETTGS
;
A
#
# COMPACT_ATOMS: atom_id res chain seq x y z
N MET A 1 12.68 9.88 -11.39
CA MET A 1 11.42 9.27 -11.83
C MET A 1 10.39 9.32 -10.72
N ALA A 2 9.16 9.63 -11.06
CA ALA A 2 8.08 9.80 -10.08
C ALA A 2 7.85 8.54 -9.24
N GLY A 3 7.92 7.35 -9.87
CA GLY A 3 7.72 6.10 -9.17
C GLY A 3 8.67 5.88 -8.01
N ASN A 4 9.93 6.22 -8.19
CA ASN A 4 10.93 6.07 -7.13
C ASN A 4 10.70 7.03 -5.96
N VAL A 5 10.17 8.21 -6.24
CA VAL A 5 9.86 9.19 -5.20
C VAL A 5 8.75 8.67 -4.29
N TYR A 6 7.68 8.14 -4.86
CA TYR A 6 6.54 7.62 -4.10
C TYR A 6 6.88 6.32 -3.38
N GLU A 7 7.67 5.47 -4.00
CA GLU A 7 8.16 4.27 -3.35
C GLU A 7 8.98 4.62 -2.10
N ARG A 8 9.86 5.61 -2.22
CA ARG A 8 10.66 6.07 -1.09
C ARG A 8 9.77 6.67 0.01
N GLU A 9 8.78 7.46 -0.37
CA GLU A 9 7.83 8.03 0.57
C GLU A 9 7.12 6.92 1.37
N LEU A 10 6.60 5.91 0.67
CA LEU A 10 5.91 4.82 1.33
C LEU A 10 6.82 4.01 2.24
N ARG A 11 8.07 3.79 1.83
CA ARG A 11 9.04 3.10 2.68
C ARG A 11 9.28 3.85 3.99
N LYS A 12 9.37 5.17 3.93
CA LYS A 12 9.55 6.00 5.13
C LYS A 12 8.33 5.91 6.05
N ILE A 13 7.14 5.89 5.46
CA ILE A 13 5.91 5.75 6.24
C ILE A 13 5.87 4.41 6.96
N LEU A 14 6.06 3.33 6.24
CA LEU A 14 5.92 1.98 6.79
C LEU A 14 7.03 1.65 7.78
N SER A 15 8.22 2.20 7.58
CA SER A 15 9.32 2.02 8.54
C SER A 15 9.21 2.94 9.75
N GLY A 16 8.18 3.77 9.81
CA GLY A 16 7.88 4.59 10.98
C GLY A 16 8.84 5.73 11.23
N GLU A 17 9.34 6.37 10.16
CA GLU A 17 10.21 7.55 10.31
C GLU A 17 9.38 8.71 10.86
N ARG A 18 9.44 8.89 12.16
CA ARG A 18 8.58 9.82 12.87
C ARG A 18 8.67 11.26 12.35
N GLU A 19 9.86 11.74 12.14
CA GLU A 19 10.04 13.12 11.66
C GLU A 19 9.38 13.34 10.30
N PHE A 20 9.55 12.39 9.40
CA PHE A 20 8.93 12.45 8.09
C PHE A 20 7.40 12.40 8.19
N ILE A 21 6.87 11.48 8.99
CA ILE A 21 5.43 11.30 9.15
C ILE A 21 4.81 12.55 9.78
N GLU A 22 5.42 13.11 10.83
CA GLU A 22 4.90 14.30 11.48
C GLU A 22 4.78 15.49 10.54
N LYS A 23 5.75 15.64 9.63
CA LYS A 23 5.68 16.71 8.62
C LYS A 23 4.58 16.44 7.60
N MET A 24 4.48 15.20 7.16
CA MET A 24 3.52 14.82 6.12
C MET A 24 2.08 15.01 6.59
N VAL A 25 1.79 14.64 7.84
CA VAL A 25 0.41 14.61 8.35
C VAL A 25 -0.12 15.97 8.83
N LYS A 26 0.67 17.02 8.72
CA LYS A 26 0.26 18.36 9.18
C LYS A 26 -1.04 18.85 8.54
N THR A 27 -1.28 18.47 7.30
CA THR A 27 -2.46 18.89 6.55
C THR A 27 -3.58 17.84 6.56
N PHE A 28 -3.37 16.73 7.26
CA PHE A 28 -4.33 15.64 7.31
C PHE A 28 -5.41 15.91 8.35
N SER A 29 -6.54 15.22 8.23
CA SER A 29 -7.56 15.23 9.27
C SER A 29 -7.00 14.61 10.55
N GLU A 30 -7.65 14.86 11.67
CA GLU A 30 -7.22 14.30 12.93
C GLU A 30 -7.24 12.76 12.91
N GLU A 31 -8.26 12.20 12.31
CA GLU A 31 -8.40 10.75 12.17
C GLU A 31 -7.26 10.16 11.33
N GLU A 32 -7.02 10.73 10.16
CA GLU A 32 -5.92 10.31 9.29
C GLU A 32 -4.57 10.41 9.98
N ARG A 33 -4.34 11.53 10.66
CA ARG A 33 -3.10 11.76 11.40
C ARG A 33 -2.87 10.68 12.44
N SER A 34 -3.90 10.35 13.21
CA SER A 34 -3.82 9.33 14.24
C SER A 34 -3.43 7.97 13.67
N LEU A 35 -4.00 7.61 12.52
CA LEU A 35 -3.70 6.33 11.88
C LEU A 35 -2.24 6.25 11.45
N TYR A 36 -1.71 7.32 10.87
CA TYR A 36 -0.30 7.36 10.45
C TYR A 36 0.66 7.32 11.63
N LEU A 37 0.33 8.03 12.70
CA LEU A 37 1.19 8.05 13.88
C LEU A 37 1.26 6.70 14.58
N LYS A 38 0.23 5.88 14.46
CA LYS A 38 0.26 4.51 14.99
C LYS A 38 1.36 3.66 14.37
N ILE A 39 1.71 3.93 13.12
CA ILE A 39 2.76 3.19 12.45
C ILE A 39 4.11 3.43 13.15
N THR A 40 4.32 4.63 13.68
CA THR A 40 5.56 4.93 14.40
C THR A 40 5.72 4.11 15.69
N GLU A 41 4.62 3.65 16.26
CA GLU A 41 4.65 2.84 17.48
C GLU A 41 4.99 1.38 17.18
N ARG A 42 4.64 0.90 16.00
CA ARG A 42 4.90 -0.48 15.60
C ARG A 42 5.24 -0.55 14.10
N PRO A 43 6.45 -0.14 13.73
CA PRO A 43 6.83 -0.05 12.33
C PRO A 43 7.13 -1.41 11.71
N PHE A 44 7.18 -1.40 10.37
CA PHE A 44 7.60 -2.55 9.59
C PHE A 44 9.10 -2.47 9.29
N LEU A 45 9.72 -3.63 9.11
CA LEU A 45 10.99 -3.70 8.41
C LEU A 45 10.66 -3.64 6.93
N VAL A 46 11.23 -2.68 6.22
CA VAL A 46 10.88 -2.43 4.83
C VAL A 46 12.08 -2.63 3.93
N LEU A 47 11.90 -3.44 2.90
CA LEU A 47 12.95 -3.77 1.93
C LEU A 47 12.51 -3.41 0.52
N ARG A 48 13.43 -2.92 -0.29
CA ARG A 48 13.18 -2.74 -1.72
C ARG A 48 13.30 -4.08 -2.41
N ALA A 49 12.30 -4.41 -3.22
CA ALA A 49 12.33 -5.60 -4.06
C ALA A 49 12.87 -5.29 -5.46
N ALA A 50 13.02 -4.02 -5.81
CA ALA A 50 13.59 -3.55 -7.08
C ALA A 50 12.90 -4.15 -8.30
N GLY A 51 11.59 -4.31 -8.23
CA GLY A 51 10.81 -4.84 -9.35
C GLY A 51 10.84 -6.35 -9.50
N SER A 52 11.48 -7.07 -8.59
CA SER A 52 11.45 -8.54 -8.61
C SER A 52 10.02 -9.05 -8.57
N PHE A 53 9.62 -9.87 -9.55
CA PHE A 53 8.25 -10.35 -9.71
C PHE A 53 7.20 -9.22 -9.81
N GLY A 54 7.62 -8.01 -10.23
CA GLY A 54 6.74 -6.85 -10.28
C GLY A 54 6.46 -6.21 -8.92
N ILE A 55 7.20 -6.60 -7.90
CA ILE A 55 7.05 -6.09 -6.54
C ILE A 55 8.05 -4.98 -6.31
N ASP A 56 7.62 -3.88 -5.69
CA ASP A 56 8.48 -2.75 -5.41
C ASP A 56 9.06 -2.78 -4.00
N ILE A 57 8.25 -3.17 -3.03
CA ILE A 57 8.58 -3.12 -1.61
C ILE A 57 8.08 -4.38 -0.93
N ILE A 58 8.82 -4.82 0.09
CA ILE A 58 8.34 -5.87 1.00
C ILE A 58 8.31 -5.27 2.39
N ALA A 59 7.16 -5.34 3.04
CA ALA A 59 6.98 -4.90 4.42
C ALA A 59 6.88 -6.13 5.32
N ILE A 60 7.70 -6.19 6.34
CA ILE A 60 7.82 -7.36 7.21
C ILE A 60 7.59 -6.95 8.65
N ARG A 61 6.73 -7.69 9.33
CA ARG A 61 6.50 -7.54 10.76
C ARG A 61 6.05 -8.88 11.33
N ASP A 62 6.21 -9.10 12.62
CA ASP A 62 5.94 -10.40 13.24
C ASP A 62 4.48 -10.84 13.14
N ASP A 63 3.54 -9.89 13.09
CA ASP A 63 2.12 -10.21 13.01
C ASP A 63 1.66 -10.43 11.57
N PHE A 64 2.28 -9.77 10.60
CA PHE A 64 2.00 -10.00 9.18
C PHE A 64 3.05 -9.33 8.31
N SER A 65 3.19 -9.86 7.09
CA SER A 65 4.13 -9.35 6.10
C SER A 65 3.46 -9.37 4.74
N PHE A 66 3.82 -8.44 3.89
CA PHE A 66 3.19 -8.35 2.58
C PHE A 66 4.06 -7.67 1.55
N PRO A 67 4.01 -8.14 0.30
CA PRO A 67 4.64 -7.43 -0.81
C PRO A 67 3.73 -6.31 -1.31
N ILE A 68 4.34 -5.24 -1.80
CA ILE A 68 3.62 -4.04 -2.23
C ILE A 68 4.06 -3.65 -3.64
N GLU A 69 3.10 -3.37 -4.49
CA GLU A 69 3.32 -2.69 -5.75
C GLU A 69 2.81 -1.27 -5.61
N VAL A 70 3.68 -0.30 -5.92
CA VAL A 70 3.35 1.13 -5.79
C VAL A 70 2.91 1.67 -7.13
N LYS A 71 1.78 2.33 -7.14
CA LYS A 71 1.26 3.00 -8.33
C LYS A 71 0.88 4.44 -7.98
N SER A 72 0.80 5.29 -9.00
CA SER A 72 0.39 6.67 -8.79
C SER A 72 -0.59 7.10 -9.88
N SER A 73 -1.49 8.02 -9.54
CA SER A 73 -2.48 8.52 -10.47
C SER A 73 -3.10 9.83 -9.99
N ILE A 74 -3.70 10.56 -10.92
CA ILE A 74 -4.55 11.71 -10.60
C ILE A 74 -5.99 11.28 -10.32
N TYR A 75 -6.34 10.03 -10.59
CA TYR A 75 -7.71 9.52 -10.42
C TYR A 75 -7.85 8.82 -9.07
N GLU A 76 -8.98 9.04 -8.42
CA GLU A 76 -9.26 8.45 -7.10
C GLU A 76 -9.71 6.99 -7.17
N VAL A 77 -9.95 6.48 -8.37
CA VAL A 77 -10.45 5.13 -8.56
C VAL A 77 -9.41 4.30 -9.28
N PHE A 78 -9.12 3.14 -8.74
CA PHE A 78 -8.30 2.13 -9.38
C PHE A 78 -9.17 0.93 -9.74
N ARG A 79 -9.12 0.52 -11.00
CA ARG A 79 -9.92 -0.60 -11.48
C ARG A 79 -9.01 -1.77 -11.85
N PHE A 80 -9.30 -2.93 -11.28
CA PHE A 80 -8.59 -4.15 -11.61
C PHE A 80 -9.01 -4.73 -12.96
N THR A 81 -10.15 -4.31 -13.47
CA THR A 81 -10.71 -4.80 -14.72
C THR A 81 -10.41 -3.89 -15.91
N MET A 82 -9.23 -3.32 -15.92
CA MET A 82 -8.78 -2.52 -17.05
C MET A 82 -8.68 -3.38 -18.30
N SER A 83 -9.03 -2.82 -19.44
CA SER A 83 -9.14 -3.52 -20.71
C SER A 83 -7.85 -4.11 -21.25
N ASN A 84 -6.68 -3.61 -20.84
CA ASN A 84 -5.45 -4.27 -21.20
C ASN A 84 -5.23 -5.44 -20.23
N GLY A 85 -5.07 -6.64 -20.76
CA GLY A 85 -4.91 -7.84 -19.96
C GLY A 85 -3.69 -7.86 -19.03
N ARG A 86 -2.73 -6.93 -19.19
CA ARG A 86 -1.50 -6.89 -18.41
C ARG A 86 -1.72 -6.67 -16.93
N ALA A 87 -2.58 -5.73 -16.57
CA ALA A 87 -2.84 -5.43 -15.16
C ALA A 87 -3.47 -6.66 -14.48
N GLN A 88 -4.39 -7.31 -15.17
CA GLN A 88 -5.05 -8.48 -14.64
C GLN A 88 -4.12 -9.68 -14.55
N GLU A 89 -3.29 -9.91 -15.56
CA GLU A 89 -2.30 -10.98 -15.54
C GLU A 89 -1.28 -10.78 -14.42
N GLN A 90 -0.86 -9.56 -14.20
CA GLN A 90 0.08 -9.21 -13.14
C GLN A 90 -0.51 -9.49 -11.77
N ILE A 91 -1.76 -9.14 -11.55
CA ILE A 91 -2.47 -9.41 -10.30
C ILE A 91 -2.56 -10.92 -10.06
N ILE A 92 -2.95 -11.68 -11.08
CA ILE A 92 -3.06 -13.14 -10.98
C ILE A 92 -1.69 -13.74 -10.62
N SER A 93 -0.64 -13.30 -11.28
CA SER A 93 0.72 -13.77 -11.01
C SER A 93 1.13 -13.48 -9.56
N HIS A 94 0.87 -12.28 -9.08
CA HIS A 94 1.15 -11.89 -7.71
C HIS A 94 0.36 -12.74 -6.71
N MET A 95 -0.91 -13.00 -7.00
CA MET A 95 -1.74 -13.84 -6.13
C MET A 95 -1.23 -15.26 -6.05
N GLU A 96 -0.77 -15.83 -7.17
CA GLU A 96 -0.21 -17.19 -7.18
C GLU A 96 1.05 -17.28 -6.35
N ILE A 97 1.97 -16.33 -6.51
CA ILE A 97 3.23 -16.31 -5.79
C ILE A 97 3.00 -16.14 -4.29
N THR A 98 2.15 -15.20 -3.93
CA THR A 98 1.93 -14.84 -2.52
C THR A 98 1.10 -15.90 -1.79
N SER A 99 0.13 -16.52 -2.46
CA SER A 99 -0.71 -17.54 -1.82
C SER A 99 0.10 -18.75 -1.38
N ARG A 100 1.12 -19.12 -2.13
CA ARG A 100 2.02 -20.21 -1.74
C ARG A 100 2.75 -19.93 -0.43
N ALA A 101 3.02 -18.66 -0.17
CA ALA A 101 3.71 -18.23 1.04
C ALA A 101 2.74 -17.91 2.19
N GLY A 102 1.44 -18.05 1.96
CA GLY A 102 0.43 -17.74 2.97
C GLY A 102 0.21 -16.24 3.19
N ILE A 103 0.61 -15.41 2.23
CA ILE A 103 0.44 -13.97 2.29
C ILE A 103 -0.33 -13.52 1.04
N PHE A 104 -0.61 -12.22 0.93
CA PHE A 104 -1.24 -11.70 -0.28
C PHE A 104 -0.65 -10.34 -0.64
N PRO A 105 -0.72 -9.97 -1.93
CA PRO A 105 -0.13 -8.71 -2.38
C PRO A 105 -1.00 -7.52 -1.98
N VAL A 106 -0.33 -6.40 -1.76
CA VAL A 106 -1.00 -5.13 -1.48
C VAL A 106 -0.63 -4.15 -2.58
N TYR A 107 -1.60 -3.38 -3.01
CA TYR A 107 -1.39 -2.32 -3.98
C TYR A 107 -1.51 -0.99 -3.28
N ALA A 108 -0.43 -0.22 -3.31
CA ALA A 108 -0.37 1.09 -2.69
C ALA A 108 -0.52 2.14 -3.79
N TYR A 109 -1.63 2.83 -3.77
CA TYR A 109 -1.99 3.79 -4.80
C TYR A 109 -1.81 5.20 -4.28
N ARG A 110 -0.87 5.91 -4.87
CA ARG A 110 -0.55 7.29 -4.48
C ARG A 110 -1.35 8.25 -5.36
N LEU A 111 -2.30 8.94 -4.76
CA LEU A 111 -3.09 9.94 -5.46
C LEU A 111 -2.30 11.24 -5.56
N LYS A 112 -2.37 11.87 -6.73
CA LYS A 112 -1.76 13.17 -6.97
C LYS A 112 -2.85 14.24 -6.83
N ARG A 113 -2.45 15.43 -6.42
CA ARG A 113 -3.33 16.60 -6.38
C ARG A 113 -4.53 16.45 -5.45
N VAL A 114 -4.38 15.71 -4.35
CA VAL A 114 -5.41 15.63 -3.33
C VAL A 114 -4.93 16.35 -2.08
N LYS A 115 -5.88 16.88 -1.32
CA LYS A 115 -5.60 17.46 -0.01
C LYS A 115 -5.70 16.35 1.03
N GLY A 116 -4.83 16.42 2.03
CA GLY A 116 -4.80 15.41 3.08
C GLY A 116 -4.10 14.16 2.63
N ASP A 117 -4.55 13.01 3.13
CA ASP A 117 -3.89 11.74 2.91
C ASP A 117 -3.98 11.27 1.45
N PRO A 118 -2.83 11.16 0.76
CA PRO A 118 -2.82 10.77 -0.64
C PRO A 118 -2.72 9.27 -0.87
N TRP A 119 -2.54 8.46 0.17
CA TRP A 119 -2.31 7.02 0.01
C TRP A 119 -3.57 6.21 0.18
N ARG A 120 -3.72 5.19 -0.67
CA ARG A 120 -4.80 4.21 -0.58
C ARG A 120 -4.20 2.83 -0.77
N LEU A 121 -4.47 1.94 0.18
CA LEU A 121 -3.98 0.57 0.12
C LEU A 121 -5.15 -0.38 -0.11
N PHE A 122 -4.94 -1.38 -0.95
CA PHE A 122 -5.96 -2.38 -1.16
C PHE A 122 -5.36 -3.70 -1.62
N ALA A 123 -6.11 -4.77 -1.38
CA ALA A 123 -5.79 -6.11 -1.88
C ALA A 123 -6.66 -6.42 -3.10
N PRO A 124 -6.24 -7.38 -3.95
CA PRO A 124 -7.05 -7.76 -5.10
C PRO A 124 -8.44 -8.25 -4.71
N PRO A 125 -9.43 -8.04 -5.58
CA PRO A 125 -10.77 -8.55 -5.33
C PRO A 125 -10.80 -10.06 -5.13
N GLY A 126 -11.66 -10.53 -4.25
CA GLY A 126 -11.77 -11.94 -3.93
C GLY A 126 -10.85 -12.43 -2.84
N MET A 127 -9.87 -11.64 -2.45
CA MET A 127 -9.02 -11.98 -1.31
C MET A 127 -9.72 -11.56 -0.03
N GLN A 128 -9.76 -12.49 0.92
CA GLN A 128 -10.35 -12.19 2.21
C GLN A 128 -9.29 -11.64 3.16
N VAL A 129 -9.58 -10.50 3.74
CA VAL A 129 -8.72 -9.91 4.75
C VAL A 129 -9.11 -10.50 6.09
N ARG A 130 -8.23 -11.29 6.69
CA ARG A 130 -8.46 -11.95 7.97
C ARG A 130 -7.35 -11.63 8.96
N GLY A 131 -7.69 -11.69 10.23
CA GLY A 131 -6.73 -11.54 11.30
C GLY A 131 -5.98 -10.22 11.23
N ASN A 132 -4.67 -10.30 11.26
CA ASN A 132 -3.83 -9.10 11.32
C ASN A 132 -3.87 -8.25 10.06
N MET A 133 -4.29 -8.81 8.94
CA MET A 133 -4.42 -8.03 7.71
C MET A 133 -5.46 -6.93 7.82
N ALA A 134 -6.45 -7.12 8.66
CA ALA A 134 -7.45 -6.08 8.90
C ALA A 134 -6.82 -4.82 9.50
N LEU A 135 -5.66 -4.95 10.15
CA LEU A 135 -4.98 -3.81 10.74
C LEU A 135 -4.37 -2.89 9.69
N ILE A 136 -4.02 -3.42 8.53
CA ILE A 136 -3.47 -2.59 7.44
C ILE A 136 -4.46 -1.52 7.04
N TYR A 137 -5.72 -1.89 6.93
CA TYR A 137 -6.78 -0.97 6.56
C TYR A 137 -7.10 0.04 7.66
N ARG A 138 -6.65 -0.24 8.89
CA ARG A 138 -6.79 0.70 10.01
C ARG A 138 -5.61 1.65 10.09
N LEU A 139 -4.44 1.18 9.67
CA LEU A 139 -3.21 1.96 9.73
C LEU A 139 -3.12 2.98 8.59
N LEU A 140 -3.61 2.59 7.42
CA LEU A 140 -3.60 3.47 6.25
C LEU A 140 -5.01 3.54 5.68
N PRO A 141 -5.41 4.70 5.19
CA PRO A 141 -6.71 4.82 4.55
C PRO A 141 -6.79 3.89 3.35
N LYS A 142 -7.91 3.27 3.18
CA LYS A 142 -8.11 2.39 2.04
C LYS A 142 -8.74 3.15 0.89
N LEU A 143 -8.36 2.80 -0.30
CA LEU A 143 -9.01 3.30 -1.50
C LEU A 143 -10.38 2.64 -1.62
N GLU A 144 -11.38 3.44 -1.91
CA GLU A 144 -12.66 2.89 -2.32
C GLU A 144 -12.50 2.39 -3.74
N THR A 145 -12.64 1.08 -3.92
CA THR A 145 -12.53 0.49 -5.25
C THR A 145 -13.92 0.35 -5.85
N THR A 146 -14.04 0.68 -7.11
CA THR A 146 -15.27 0.46 -7.86
C THR A 146 -15.03 -0.62 -8.89
N GLY A 147 -16.04 -1.42 -9.17
CA GLY A 147 -15.97 -2.42 -10.23
C GLY A 147 -15.12 -3.63 -9.88
N SER A 148 -14.88 -3.85 -8.63
CA SER A 148 -14.20 -5.07 -8.19
C SER A 148 -15.18 -6.19 -7.98
#